data_8892717c6d10e224225bcccdb6c7b225
#
_entry.id   8892717c6d10e224225bcccdb6c7b225
#
_cell.length_a   1.000
_cell.length_b   1.000
_cell.length_c   1.000
_cell.angle_alpha   90.00
_cell.angle_beta   90.00
_cell.angle_gamma   90.00
#
_symmetry.space_group_name_H-M   'P 1'
#
loop_
_entity.id
_entity.type
_entity.pdbx_description
1 polymer ?
#
loop_
_entity_poly.entity_id
_entity_poly.type
_entity_poly.pdbx_seq_one_letter_code
_entity_poly.pdbx_strand_id
1 'polypeptide(L)'
;PFPLGPVDEPIDITTEQDLIGVFGKPLSTDTQYEYWMSASSYLTYGGVLKVVRTDGSNLKNANAGVGIAATTTLKIKNYDDYINNYSDATNYNFAAKYPGSWGNGLKVCLIDDLADQRIGIGTTGLIQAGVTIGVGITQSLDNVAVAGLGTTTGFTGYLKGIITGISTDLNGGASTIDVKV
;
A
#
# COMPACT_ATOMS: atom_id res chain seq x y z
N PRO A 1 -22.66 7.19 13.28
CA PRO A 1 -21.81 7.40 14.46
C PRO A 1 -20.49 6.62 14.36
N PHE A 2 -20.31 5.74 13.36
CA PHE A 2 -19.16 4.86 13.24
C PHE A 2 -18.27 5.26 12.06
N PRO A 3 -17.00 5.66 12.29
CA PRO A 3 -16.09 6.07 11.23
C PRO A 3 -15.55 4.90 10.41
N LEU A 4 -15.52 3.70 10.98
CA LEU A 4 -15.01 2.47 10.39
C LEU A 4 -16.10 1.41 10.29
N GLY A 5 -15.71 0.23 9.83
CA GLY A 5 -16.53 -0.96 9.79
C GLY A 5 -17.19 -1.22 8.44
N PRO A 6 -17.62 -2.46 8.22
CA PRO A 6 -18.35 -2.84 7.02
C PRO A 6 -19.70 -2.13 6.95
N VAL A 7 -20.17 -1.94 5.72
CA VAL A 7 -21.46 -1.32 5.43
C VAL A 7 -22.45 -2.41 5.02
N ASP A 8 -23.69 -2.28 5.45
CA ASP A 8 -24.79 -3.21 5.18
C ASP A 8 -24.54 -4.66 5.64
N GLU A 9 -23.63 -4.83 6.59
CA GLU A 9 -23.28 -6.13 7.17
C GLU A 9 -23.50 -6.09 8.69
N PRO A 10 -24.31 -7.01 9.27
CA PRO A 10 -24.52 -7.08 10.70
C PRO A 10 -23.33 -7.75 11.40
N ILE A 11 -22.72 -7.05 12.35
CA ILE A 11 -21.60 -7.56 13.15
C ILE A 11 -22.04 -7.68 14.60
N ASP A 12 -21.79 -8.84 15.19
CA ASP A 12 -22.05 -9.10 16.61
C ASP A 12 -20.88 -8.56 17.44
N ILE A 13 -21.17 -7.68 18.36
CA ILE A 13 -20.22 -7.01 19.24
C ILE A 13 -20.54 -7.39 20.69
N THR A 14 -19.56 -7.89 21.40
CA THR A 14 -19.72 -8.37 22.78
C THR A 14 -19.03 -7.49 23.81
N THR A 15 -18.04 -6.71 23.38
CA THR A 15 -17.28 -5.81 24.27
C THR A 15 -17.11 -4.43 23.65
N GLU A 16 -16.83 -3.44 24.48
CA GLU A 16 -16.48 -2.09 24.01
C GLU A 16 -15.19 -2.11 23.15
N GLN A 17 -14.25 -2.98 23.48
CA GLN A 17 -13.01 -3.13 22.70
C GLN A 17 -13.29 -3.64 21.29
N ASP A 18 -14.23 -4.57 21.13
CA ASP A 18 -14.67 -5.05 19.82
C ASP A 18 -15.34 -3.91 19.04
N LEU A 19 -16.19 -3.12 19.71
CA LEU A 19 -16.83 -1.97 19.10
C LEU A 19 -15.81 -0.96 18.57
N ILE A 20 -14.79 -0.65 19.36
CA ILE A 20 -13.70 0.24 18.95
C ILE A 20 -12.87 -0.36 17.82
N GLY A 21 -12.54 -1.65 17.93
CA GLY A 21 -11.70 -2.34 16.95
C GLY A 21 -12.33 -2.41 15.56
N VAL A 22 -13.63 -2.66 15.49
CA VAL A 22 -14.36 -2.82 14.23
C VAL A 22 -14.87 -1.48 13.71
N PHE A 23 -15.49 -0.66 14.54
CA PHE A 23 -16.21 0.54 14.11
C PHE A 23 -15.49 1.84 14.44
N GLY A 24 -14.42 1.79 15.21
CA GLY A 24 -13.67 2.97 15.65
C GLY A 24 -14.40 3.78 16.71
N LYS A 25 -13.72 4.82 17.21
CA LYS A 25 -14.33 5.81 18.10
C LYS A 25 -14.85 6.99 17.27
N PRO A 26 -16.03 7.54 17.57
CA PRO A 26 -16.47 8.78 16.98
C PRO A 26 -15.60 9.93 17.50
N LEU A 27 -15.55 11.03 16.75
CA LEU A 27 -14.94 12.26 17.22
C LEU A 27 -15.77 12.82 18.40
N SER A 28 -15.12 13.31 19.43
CA SER A 28 -15.78 13.87 20.62
C SER A 28 -16.63 15.11 20.33
N THR A 29 -16.40 15.75 19.18
CA THR A 29 -17.16 16.91 18.69
C THR A 29 -18.32 16.52 17.76
N ASP A 30 -18.48 15.24 17.46
CA ASP A 30 -19.55 14.74 16.61
C ASP A 30 -20.83 14.60 17.45
N THR A 31 -21.94 15.10 16.95
CA THR A 31 -23.28 14.91 17.55
C THR A 31 -23.68 13.44 17.69
N GLN A 32 -23.01 12.56 16.95
CA GLN A 32 -23.21 11.11 16.98
C GLN A 32 -22.48 10.42 18.14
N TYR A 33 -21.66 11.14 18.90
CA TYR A 33 -20.93 10.62 20.04
C TYR A 33 -21.87 10.05 21.11
N GLU A 34 -23.01 10.66 21.33
CA GLU A 34 -24.02 10.19 22.29
C GLU A 34 -24.57 8.82 21.93
N TYR A 35 -24.80 8.55 20.65
CA TYR A 35 -25.24 7.23 20.19
C TYR A 35 -24.16 6.16 20.39
N TRP A 36 -22.91 6.53 20.19
CA TRP A 36 -21.79 5.64 20.45
C TRP A 36 -21.65 5.34 21.93
N MET A 37 -21.77 6.34 22.79
CA MET A 37 -21.74 6.19 24.25
C MET A 37 -22.88 5.30 24.76
N SER A 38 -24.05 5.40 24.18
CA SER A 38 -25.18 4.55 24.51
C SER A 38 -24.90 3.08 24.18
N ALA A 39 -24.30 2.81 23.02
CA ALA A 39 -23.88 1.47 22.62
C ALA A 39 -22.79 0.91 23.55
N SER A 40 -21.78 1.70 23.86
CA SER A 40 -20.69 1.35 24.79
C SER A 40 -21.25 1.05 26.20
N SER A 41 -22.14 1.90 26.70
CA SER A 41 -22.77 1.68 28.00
C SER A 41 -23.60 0.39 28.04
N TYR A 42 -24.32 0.07 26.97
CA TYR A 42 -25.07 -1.19 26.89
C TYR A 42 -24.14 -2.40 26.99
N LEU A 43 -23.01 -2.38 26.32
CA LEU A 43 -22.02 -3.47 26.35
C LEU A 43 -21.41 -3.67 27.74
N THR A 44 -21.31 -2.62 28.55
CA THR A 44 -20.81 -2.70 29.92
C THR A 44 -21.68 -3.58 30.81
N TYR A 45 -22.96 -3.74 30.50
CA TYR A 45 -23.87 -4.63 31.19
C TYR A 45 -23.82 -6.09 30.70
N GLY A 46 -22.90 -6.43 29.81
CA GLY A 46 -22.70 -7.81 29.33
C GLY A 46 -23.69 -8.23 28.24
N GLY A 47 -24.29 -7.27 27.52
CA GLY A 47 -25.15 -7.55 26.37
C GLY A 47 -24.39 -7.88 25.12
N VAL A 48 -25.04 -8.52 24.15
CA VAL A 48 -24.55 -8.65 22.77
C VAL A 48 -25.26 -7.62 21.91
N LEU A 49 -24.49 -6.82 21.20
CA LEU A 49 -25.00 -5.77 20.33
C LEU A 49 -24.77 -6.16 18.88
N LYS A 50 -25.83 -6.19 18.09
CA LYS A 50 -25.74 -6.36 16.63
C LYS A 50 -25.70 -4.98 15.97
N VAL A 51 -24.55 -4.66 15.38
CA VAL A 51 -24.30 -3.35 14.76
C VAL A 51 -24.32 -3.49 13.25
N VAL A 52 -25.09 -2.63 12.59
CA VAL A 52 -25.11 -2.47 11.14
C VAL A 52 -24.78 -1.02 10.81
N ARG A 53 -23.73 -0.82 10.03
CA ARG A 53 -23.41 0.49 9.47
C ARG A 53 -24.16 0.66 8.15
N THR A 54 -25.04 1.62 8.10
CA THR A 54 -25.85 1.88 6.91
C THR A 54 -25.06 2.59 5.81
N ASP A 55 -25.40 2.29 4.57
CA ASP A 55 -24.84 2.96 3.40
C ASP A 55 -25.28 4.44 3.35
N GLY A 56 -24.31 5.32 3.20
CA GLY A 56 -24.51 6.73 2.94
C GLY A 56 -24.17 7.09 1.49
N SER A 57 -24.94 7.98 0.87
CA SER A 57 -24.74 8.40 -0.54
C SER A 57 -23.33 8.92 -0.82
N ASN A 58 -22.66 9.47 0.19
CA ASN A 58 -21.33 10.07 0.08
C ASN A 58 -20.19 9.15 0.56
N LEU A 59 -20.49 7.93 1.02
CA LEU A 59 -19.46 6.99 1.45
C LEU A 59 -18.67 6.49 0.24
N LYS A 60 -17.35 6.61 0.30
CA LYS A 60 -16.40 6.17 -0.73
C LYS A 60 -15.13 5.66 -0.06
N ASN A 61 -14.47 4.73 -0.72
CA ASN A 61 -13.17 4.22 -0.26
C ASN A 61 -12.06 5.12 -0.81
N ALA A 62 -11.16 5.54 0.08
CA ALA A 62 -9.90 6.12 -0.36
C ALA A 62 -9.13 5.06 -1.16
N ASN A 63 -8.58 5.44 -2.29
CA ASN A 63 -7.86 4.54 -3.18
C ASN A 63 -6.68 5.26 -3.83
N ALA A 64 -5.70 4.47 -4.25
CA ALA A 64 -4.53 4.95 -4.95
C ALA A 64 -4.02 3.90 -5.93
N GLY A 65 -3.33 4.33 -6.95
CA GLY A 65 -2.64 3.46 -7.89
C GLY A 65 -1.31 4.06 -8.33
N VAL A 66 -0.36 3.21 -8.65
CA VAL A 66 0.91 3.63 -9.25
C VAL A 66 0.66 3.95 -10.73
N GLY A 67 0.82 5.22 -11.11
CA GLY A 67 0.52 5.66 -12.47
C GLY A 67 -0.97 5.72 -12.84
N ILE A 68 -1.86 5.51 -11.88
CA ILE A 68 -3.32 5.54 -12.06
C ILE A 68 -3.89 6.65 -11.18
N ALA A 69 -4.73 7.51 -11.76
CA ALA A 69 -5.42 8.53 -10.98
C ALA A 69 -6.43 7.87 -10.02
N ALA A 70 -6.52 8.39 -8.80
CA ALA A 70 -7.47 7.91 -7.82
C ALA A 70 -8.90 7.99 -8.36
N THR A 71 -9.68 6.92 -8.19
CA THR A 71 -11.07 6.88 -8.62
C THR A 71 -11.96 7.54 -7.58
N THR A 72 -12.71 8.56 -7.97
CA THR A 72 -13.58 9.31 -7.05
C THR A 72 -14.90 8.61 -6.72
N THR A 73 -15.18 7.48 -7.35
CA THR A 73 -16.46 6.77 -7.24
C THR A 73 -16.36 5.39 -6.59
N LEU A 74 -15.15 4.95 -6.19
CA LEU A 74 -14.97 3.63 -5.60
C LEU A 74 -15.74 3.51 -4.28
N LYS A 75 -16.57 2.48 -4.19
CA LYS A 75 -17.37 2.17 -3.00
C LYS A 75 -17.44 0.67 -2.79
N ILE A 76 -16.60 0.18 -1.90
CA ILE A 76 -16.54 -1.21 -1.47
C ILE A 76 -17.19 -1.26 -0.08
N LYS A 77 -18.34 -1.90 0.05
CA LYS A 77 -19.13 -1.89 1.28
C LYS A 77 -18.59 -2.82 2.34
N ASN A 78 -18.26 -4.05 1.96
CA ASN A 78 -17.81 -5.12 2.82
C ASN A 78 -16.96 -6.12 2.03
N TYR A 79 -16.55 -7.21 2.67
CA TYR A 79 -15.70 -8.21 2.05
C TYR A 79 -16.38 -8.97 0.91
N ASP A 80 -17.65 -9.30 1.06
CA ASP A 80 -18.42 -10.00 0.02
C ASP A 80 -18.58 -9.12 -1.22
N ASP A 81 -18.86 -7.84 -1.04
CA ASP A 81 -18.91 -6.86 -2.13
C ASP A 81 -17.56 -6.74 -2.84
N TYR A 82 -16.44 -6.75 -2.06
CA TYR A 82 -15.10 -6.75 -2.64
C TYR A 82 -14.87 -7.96 -3.54
N ILE A 83 -15.13 -9.18 -3.05
CA ILE A 83 -14.89 -10.42 -3.80
C ILE A 83 -15.74 -10.47 -5.06
N ASN A 84 -17.01 -10.08 -4.95
CA ASN A 84 -17.95 -10.24 -6.07
C ASN A 84 -17.80 -9.16 -7.16
N ASN A 85 -17.33 -7.96 -6.81
CA ASN A 85 -17.41 -6.82 -7.74
C ASN A 85 -16.07 -6.11 -7.95
N TYR A 86 -15.06 -6.31 -7.10
CA TYR A 86 -13.86 -5.48 -7.09
C TYR A 86 -12.53 -6.24 -7.04
N SER A 87 -12.52 -7.55 -6.84
CA SER A 87 -11.29 -8.36 -6.74
C SER A 87 -10.39 -8.27 -7.96
N ASP A 88 -10.99 -8.15 -9.15
CA ASP A 88 -10.27 -8.09 -10.43
C ASP A 88 -10.16 -6.66 -10.99
N ALA A 89 -10.46 -5.66 -10.18
CA ALA A 89 -10.43 -4.29 -10.62
C ALA A 89 -9.00 -3.81 -10.93
N THR A 90 -8.82 -3.18 -12.09
CA THR A 90 -7.53 -2.69 -12.58
C THR A 90 -7.33 -1.18 -12.38
N ASN A 91 -8.35 -0.49 -11.86
CA ASN A 91 -8.38 0.96 -11.73
C ASN A 91 -7.82 1.48 -10.39
N TYR A 92 -7.28 0.61 -9.55
CA TYR A 92 -6.54 0.95 -8.34
C TYR A 92 -5.60 -0.22 -7.96
N ASN A 93 -4.52 0.10 -7.23
CA ASN A 93 -3.63 -0.91 -6.62
C ASN A 93 -3.90 -1.06 -5.12
N PHE A 94 -4.35 0.03 -4.49
CA PHE A 94 -4.66 0.08 -3.06
C PHE A 94 -6.01 0.74 -2.85
N ALA A 95 -6.81 0.16 -1.97
CA ALA A 95 -8.06 0.73 -1.52
C ALA A 95 -8.18 0.60 0.00
N ALA A 96 -8.74 1.61 0.65
CA ALA A 96 -9.07 1.49 2.06
C ALA A 96 -10.16 0.41 2.23
N LYS A 97 -10.00 -0.44 3.23
CA LYS A 97 -10.90 -1.57 3.50
C LYS A 97 -12.35 -1.10 3.73
N TYR A 98 -12.52 0.03 4.40
CA TYR A 98 -13.83 0.57 4.73
C TYR A 98 -14.06 1.93 4.09
N PRO A 99 -15.27 2.21 3.59
CA PRO A 99 -15.58 3.51 3.04
C PRO A 99 -15.71 4.56 4.14
N GLY A 100 -15.22 5.76 3.85
CA GLY A 100 -15.29 6.92 4.74
C GLY A 100 -14.03 7.77 4.73
N SER A 101 -14.10 8.95 5.35
CA SER A 101 -13.02 9.94 5.38
C SER A 101 -11.76 9.48 6.12
N TRP A 102 -11.88 8.48 6.98
CA TRP A 102 -10.76 7.90 7.71
C TRP A 102 -9.66 7.38 6.75
N GLY A 103 -10.09 6.75 5.65
CA GLY A 103 -9.17 6.23 4.64
C GLY A 103 -8.27 7.28 4.00
N ASN A 104 -8.65 8.55 4.01
CA ASN A 104 -7.87 9.64 3.42
C ASN A 104 -6.56 9.93 4.18
N GLY A 105 -6.46 9.50 5.43
CA GLY A 105 -5.25 9.62 6.24
C GLY A 105 -4.25 8.48 6.06
N LEU A 106 -4.60 7.41 5.33
CA LEU A 106 -3.72 6.28 5.11
C LEU A 106 -2.61 6.66 4.11
N LYS A 107 -1.41 6.21 4.43
CA LYS A 107 -0.25 6.27 3.53
C LYS A 107 0.25 4.86 3.32
N VAL A 108 0.48 4.50 2.06
CA VAL A 108 1.05 3.20 1.69
C VAL A 108 2.46 3.43 1.19
N CYS A 109 3.40 2.70 1.75
CA CYS A 109 4.78 2.64 1.29
C CYS A 109 5.11 1.19 0.98
N LEU A 110 5.48 0.92 -0.26
CA LEU A 110 6.06 -0.35 -0.65
C LEU A 110 7.57 -0.27 -0.45
N ILE A 111 8.08 -1.08 0.45
CA ILE A 111 9.51 -1.26 0.63
C ILE A 111 9.85 -2.55 -0.09
N ASP A 112 10.45 -2.40 -1.28
CA ASP A 112 10.93 -3.52 -2.06
C ASP A 112 12.40 -3.76 -1.70
N ASP A 113 12.72 -5.00 -1.33
CA ASP A 113 14.11 -5.42 -1.08
C ASP A 113 14.83 -5.88 -2.36
N LEU A 114 14.16 -5.74 -3.51
CA LEU A 114 14.79 -5.95 -4.81
C LEU A 114 15.83 -4.85 -5.07
N ALA A 115 16.79 -5.20 -5.92
CA ALA A 115 17.78 -4.24 -6.36
C ALA A 115 17.16 -3.11 -7.18
N ASP A 116 17.66 -1.89 -7.03
CA ASP A 116 17.22 -0.75 -7.82
C ASP A 116 17.60 -0.91 -9.31
N GLN A 117 18.68 -1.63 -9.56
CA GLN A 117 19.13 -1.97 -10.91
C GLN A 117 19.64 -3.41 -10.98
N ARG A 118 19.31 -4.08 -12.07
CA ARG A 118 19.91 -5.36 -12.44
C ARG A 118 20.72 -5.16 -13.72
N ILE A 119 22.02 -5.38 -13.63
CA ILE A 119 22.97 -5.17 -14.73
C ILE A 119 23.40 -6.54 -15.25
N GLY A 120 23.13 -6.80 -16.52
CA GLY A 120 23.65 -7.98 -17.23
C GLY A 120 25.14 -7.83 -17.50
N ILE A 121 25.90 -8.82 -17.10
CA ILE A 121 27.34 -8.90 -17.35
C ILE A 121 27.55 -10.08 -18.27
N GLY A 122 28.23 -9.88 -19.38
CA GLY A 122 28.55 -10.96 -20.32
C GLY A 122 29.26 -12.14 -19.62
N THR A 123 29.34 -13.24 -20.32
CA THR A 123 29.78 -14.56 -19.82
C THR A 123 31.22 -14.61 -19.26
N THR A 124 32.01 -13.58 -19.38
CA THR A 124 33.45 -13.63 -19.05
C THR A 124 33.93 -12.55 -18.11
N GLY A 125 33.09 -12.07 -17.17
CA GLY A 125 33.83 -10.97 -16.80
C GLY A 125 34.01 -10.59 -15.36
N LEU A 126 33.03 -10.04 -14.69
CA LEU A 126 33.26 -9.27 -13.46
C LEU A 126 33.50 -10.15 -12.23
N ILE A 127 33.02 -11.38 -12.22
CA ILE A 127 33.23 -12.31 -11.10
C ILE A 127 34.70 -12.73 -11.00
N GLN A 128 35.41 -12.80 -12.13
CA GLN A 128 36.85 -13.04 -12.16
C GLN A 128 37.66 -11.83 -11.69
N ALA A 129 37.10 -10.65 -11.73
CA ALA A 129 37.76 -9.40 -11.30
C ALA A 129 37.60 -9.08 -9.82
N GLY A 130 37.10 -10.00 -8.99
CA GLY A 130 36.94 -9.78 -7.56
C GLY A 130 35.71 -8.95 -7.17
N VAL A 131 34.72 -8.88 -8.03
CA VAL A 131 33.45 -8.24 -7.74
C VAL A 131 32.66 -9.12 -6.78
N THR A 132 32.37 -8.63 -5.59
CA THR A 132 31.65 -9.37 -4.54
C THR A 132 30.49 -8.54 -4.00
N ILE A 133 29.55 -9.21 -3.33
CA ILE A 133 28.44 -8.55 -2.63
C ILE A 133 29.04 -7.57 -1.59
N GLY A 134 28.46 -6.37 -1.49
CA GLY A 134 28.92 -5.32 -0.60
C GLY A 134 29.95 -4.37 -1.22
N VAL A 135 30.45 -4.64 -2.41
CA VAL A 135 31.36 -3.76 -3.13
C VAL A 135 30.58 -2.59 -3.73
N GLY A 136 31.12 -1.38 -3.56
CA GLY A 136 30.61 -0.17 -4.22
C GLY A 136 30.93 -0.14 -5.69
N ILE A 137 29.94 0.22 -6.50
CA ILE A 137 30.10 0.47 -7.94
C ILE A 137 29.76 1.91 -8.28
N THR A 138 30.35 2.40 -9.35
CA THR A 138 30.06 3.73 -9.87
C THR A 138 29.81 3.60 -11.38
N GLN A 139 28.69 4.13 -11.83
CA GLN A 139 28.34 4.25 -13.24
C GLN A 139 28.45 5.70 -13.67
N SER A 140 29.21 5.97 -14.71
CA SER A 140 29.24 7.29 -15.37
C SER A 140 27.97 7.43 -16.21
N LEU A 141 27.26 8.52 -16.03
CA LEU A 141 26.12 8.93 -16.83
C LEU A 141 26.52 10.16 -17.64
N ASP A 142 26.36 10.10 -18.94
CA ASP A 142 26.60 11.24 -19.82
C ASP A 142 25.38 11.52 -20.67
N ASN A 143 24.76 12.68 -20.43
CA ASN A 143 23.57 13.14 -21.12
C ASN A 143 22.39 12.13 -21.12
N VAL A 144 22.19 11.43 -20.01
CA VAL A 144 21.15 10.42 -19.85
C VAL A 144 19.86 11.07 -19.37
N ALA A 145 18.75 10.82 -20.07
CA ALA A 145 17.44 11.21 -19.59
C ALA A 145 17.04 10.33 -18.38
N VAL A 146 16.86 10.95 -17.22
CA VAL A 146 16.41 10.23 -16.02
C VAL A 146 14.91 10.41 -15.87
N ALA A 147 14.17 9.30 -15.98
CA ALA A 147 12.73 9.31 -15.80
C ALA A 147 12.36 9.77 -14.39
N GLY A 148 11.44 10.70 -14.27
CA GLY A 148 10.93 11.19 -12.99
C GLY A 148 11.58 12.47 -12.46
N LEU A 149 12.70 12.94 -13.01
CA LEU A 149 13.33 14.22 -12.63
C LEU A 149 12.79 15.44 -13.40
N GLY A 150 11.85 15.26 -14.30
CA GLY A 150 11.14 16.36 -14.98
C GLY A 150 11.99 17.26 -15.88
N THR A 151 13.22 16.87 -16.16
CA THR A 151 14.13 17.64 -17.03
C THR A 151 14.24 16.99 -18.39
N THR A 152 14.06 17.80 -19.43
CA THR A 152 14.30 17.42 -20.83
C THR A 152 15.78 17.42 -21.21
N THR A 153 16.63 17.93 -20.34
CA THR A 153 18.10 17.91 -20.48
C THR A 153 18.67 16.73 -19.73
N GLY A 154 19.47 15.93 -20.41
CA GLY A 154 20.11 14.76 -19.84
C GLY A 154 20.99 15.09 -18.63
N PHE A 155 21.02 14.18 -17.68
CA PHE A 155 21.87 14.26 -16.50
C PHE A 155 23.28 13.78 -16.87
N THR A 156 24.30 14.54 -16.46
CA THR A 156 25.70 14.13 -16.53
C THR A 156 26.27 14.06 -15.14
N GLY A 157 26.79 12.90 -14.75
CA GLY A 157 27.30 12.67 -13.41
C GLY A 157 27.60 11.21 -13.15
N TYR A 158 27.57 10.83 -11.87
CA TYR A 158 27.84 9.48 -11.43
C TYR A 158 26.70 8.94 -10.58
N LEU A 159 26.21 7.76 -10.95
CA LEU A 159 25.36 6.96 -10.08
C LEU A 159 26.26 6.06 -9.24
N LYS A 160 26.05 6.05 -7.93
CA LYS A 160 26.80 5.20 -6.99
C LYS A 160 25.85 4.18 -6.38
N GLY A 161 26.28 2.94 -6.29
CA GLY A 161 25.49 1.89 -5.70
C GLY A 161 26.34 0.83 -5.03
N ILE A 162 25.70 -0.08 -4.34
CA ILE A 162 26.30 -1.24 -3.66
C ILE A 162 25.74 -2.51 -4.30
N ILE A 163 26.62 -3.46 -4.56
CA ILE A 163 26.21 -4.78 -5.08
C ILE A 163 25.55 -5.55 -3.96
N THR A 164 24.27 -5.91 -4.16
CA THR A 164 23.46 -6.67 -3.19
C THR A 164 23.29 -8.14 -3.58
N GLY A 165 23.44 -8.47 -4.87
CA GLY A 165 23.32 -9.82 -5.35
C GLY A 165 24.17 -10.08 -6.59
N ILE A 166 24.60 -11.31 -6.74
CA ILE A 166 25.31 -11.80 -7.94
C ILE A 166 24.65 -13.10 -8.35
N SER A 167 24.15 -13.17 -9.57
CA SER A 167 23.60 -14.39 -10.15
C SER A 167 24.47 -14.82 -11.32
N THR A 168 24.96 -16.04 -11.24
CA THR A 168 25.71 -16.68 -12.31
C THR A 168 24.82 -17.68 -13.03
N ASP A 169 24.71 -17.57 -14.35
CA ASP A 169 24.06 -18.61 -15.12
C ASP A 169 25.04 -19.78 -15.34
N LEU A 170 24.72 -20.90 -14.70
CA LEU A 170 25.51 -22.14 -14.80
C LEU A 170 25.45 -22.79 -16.19
N ASN A 171 24.52 -22.39 -17.04
CA ASN A 171 24.32 -22.93 -18.40
C ASN A 171 24.95 -22.06 -19.51
N GLY A 172 25.83 -21.13 -19.14
CA GLY A 172 26.53 -20.29 -20.10
C GLY A 172 25.77 -19.05 -20.54
N GLY A 173 24.68 -18.70 -19.88
CA GLY A 173 23.97 -17.43 -20.06
C GLY A 173 24.69 -16.25 -19.38
N ALA A 174 24.13 -15.07 -19.54
CA ALA A 174 24.70 -13.85 -18.95
C ALA A 174 24.55 -13.84 -17.43
N SER A 175 25.65 -13.62 -16.73
CA SER A 175 25.61 -13.35 -15.29
C SER A 175 25.02 -11.94 -15.05
N THR A 176 24.37 -11.75 -13.92
CA THR A 176 23.80 -10.48 -13.53
C THR A 176 24.29 -10.05 -12.15
N ILE A 177 24.46 -8.76 -11.97
CA ILE A 177 24.63 -8.14 -10.65
C ILE A 177 23.40 -7.33 -10.29
N ASP A 178 22.96 -7.46 -9.07
CA ASP A 178 21.90 -6.65 -8.47
C ASP A 178 22.54 -5.52 -7.68
N VAL A 179 22.14 -4.29 -7.95
CA VAL A 179 22.71 -3.07 -7.37
C VAL A 179 21.63 -2.27 -6.66
N LYS A 180 21.94 -1.83 -5.46
CA LYS A 180 21.15 -0.87 -4.71
C LYS A 180 21.84 0.50 -4.78
N VAL A 181 21.10 1.54 -5.19
CA VAL A 181 21.58 2.91 -5.42
C VAL A 181 21.31 3.81 -4.22
#